data_eb6ecf818aab1a5d3cdd55a540b0a35b
#
_entry.id   eb6ecf818aab1a5d3cdd55a540b0a35b
#
_cell.length_a   1.000
_cell.length_b   1.000
_cell.length_c   1.000
_cell.angle_alpha   90.00
_cell.angle_beta   90.00
_cell.angle_gamma   90.00
#
_symmetry.space_group_name_H-M   'P 1'
#
loop_
_entity.id
_entity.type
_entity.pdbx_description
1 polymer ?
#
loop_
_entity_poly.entity_id
_entity_poly.type
_entity_poly.pdbx_seq_one_letter_code
_entity_poly.pdbx_strand_id
1 'polypeptide(L)'
;MRTIRFIALFLGCIFSSYSWAKLIPWDAQVPSSLKSFNNDPQQLAALTGNGIFIYAHPQQSFQLPTYRSNTKIAAQFYSAAVVVPVDAQYIAKTLTHYTHYVNVFPTLKSAKILEQQGNITQVKYQVHIPTPIPILNFKENVVMQHHLNNSSISTLVVDAPIPYGAGKIEWFDLGNQQTLVTITQWGDLNHPQGFLLSKILQAIPEAKLGIPASTNAFLLEALQQKFKTPRSPVLKMGQLPELHLNSIQIQKITALSQRSQQPVSFIFPTAKVSYSHGLENLRFSRSYQYFAQAPQQMQRWLEPTSFQVLFPRQIKKMNIQKFDANTLDADYKISVGLGVINIPFDFKLRFNHSNNLANRFYAVGGDLKFIQGGMQLIPQHSGTLLQISSAMKIHDKAPFLLRAMRSLPYHEMLPAIGGNTVLALKMKQQVKE
;
A
#
# COMPACT_ATOMS: atom_id res chain seq x y z
N MET A 1 19.56 -7.39 -78.69
CA MET A 1 19.48 -6.32 -77.69
C MET A 1 19.39 -6.96 -76.29
N ARG A 2 20.49 -6.89 -75.56
CA ARG A 2 20.68 -7.59 -74.28
C ARG A 2 20.47 -6.59 -73.15
N THR A 3 19.50 -6.82 -72.27
CA THR A 3 19.30 -6.07 -71.03
C THR A 3 20.02 -6.79 -69.91
N ILE A 4 21.03 -6.16 -69.38
CA ILE A 4 21.82 -6.61 -68.24
C ILE A 4 21.04 -6.22 -66.98
N ARG A 5 20.62 -7.23 -66.17
CA ARG A 5 20.04 -7.04 -64.83
C ARG A 5 21.20 -6.92 -63.82
N PHE A 6 21.37 -5.74 -63.24
CA PHE A 6 22.20 -5.55 -62.04
C PHE A 6 21.39 -6.02 -60.83
N ILE A 7 21.82 -7.12 -60.23
CA ILE A 7 21.38 -7.53 -58.88
C ILE A 7 22.36 -6.87 -57.93
N ALA A 8 21.91 -5.79 -57.28
CA ALA A 8 22.61 -5.20 -56.15
C ALA A 8 22.28 -6.06 -54.90
N LEU A 9 23.26 -6.82 -54.45
CA LEU A 9 23.24 -7.50 -53.17
C LEU A 9 23.36 -6.47 -52.04
N PHE A 10 22.23 -6.04 -51.47
CA PHE A 10 22.20 -5.28 -50.22
C PHE A 10 22.42 -6.27 -49.06
N LEU A 11 23.68 -6.54 -48.73
CA LEU A 11 24.05 -7.08 -47.42
C LEU A 11 23.81 -6.00 -46.38
N GLY A 12 22.56 -5.86 -45.97
CA GLY A 12 22.21 -5.11 -44.76
C GLY A 12 22.79 -5.84 -43.57
N CYS A 13 23.94 -5.42 -43.10
CA CYS A 13 24.37 -5.74 -41.73
C CYS A 13 23.29 -5.25 -40.76
N ILE A 14 22.43 -6.16 -40.36
CA ILE A 14 21.60 -5.96 -39.20
C ILE A 14 22.54 -6.01 -37.99
N PHE A 15 23.22 -4.89 -37.74
CA PHE A 15 23.73 -4.61 -36.42
C PHE A 15 22.48 -4.46 -35.55
N SER A 16 21.97 -5.58 -35.03
CA SER A 16 21.19 -5.56 -33.80
C SER A 16 22.10 -4.91 -32.77
N SER A 17 21.94 -3.61 -32.59
CA SER A 17 22.48 -2.89 -31.49
C SER A 17 21.89 -3.57 -30.26
N TYR A 18 22.57 -4.59 -29.74
CA TYR A 18 22.42 -5.04 -28.37
C TYR A 18 22.80 -3.81 -27.56
N SER A 19 21.78 -3.03 -27.19
CA SER A 19 21.94 -2.03 -26.17
C SER A 19 22.31 -2.83 -24.90
N TRP A 20 23.61 -2.88 -24.65
CA TRP A 20 24.12 -3.41 -23.38
C TRP A 20 23.46 -2.57 -22.31
N ALA A 21 22.74 -3.20 -21.43
CA ALA A 21 22.12 -2.54 -20.30
C ALA A 21 23.24 -1.98 -19.43
N LYS A 22 23.52 -0.68 -19.58
CA LYS A 22 24.61 -0.02 -18.87
C LYS A 22 24.18 0.26 -17.44
N LEU A 23 24.97 -0.19 -16.47
CA LEU A 23 24.77 0.16 -15.07
C LEU A 23 24.79 1.68 -14.90
N ILE A 24 23.84 2.19 -14.13
CA ILE A 24 23.69 3.63 -13.87
C ILE A 24 24.47 3.96 -12.59
N PRO A 25 25.43 4.89 -12.63
CA PRO A 25 26.10 5.38 -11.43
C PRO A 25 25.08 6.00 -10.47
N TRP A 26 25.01 5.48 -9.27
CA TRP A 26 24.07 5.92 -8.23
C TRP A 26 24.67 5.68 -6.85
N ASP A 27 24.57 6.68 -5.97
CA ASP A 27 25.07 6.63 -4.60
C ASP A 27 24.18 5.83 -3.65
N ALA A 28 23.06 5.28 -4.16
CA ALA A 28 22.12 4.43 -3.45
C ALA A 28 21.53 5.06 -2.17
N GLN A 29 21.44 6.37 -2.11
CA GLN A 29 20.90 7.12 -0.98
C GLN A 29 19.39 6.97 -0.91
N VAL A 30 18.91 6.06 -0.05
CA VAL A 30 17.50 5.88 0.33
C VAL A 30 17.43 5.96 1.85
N PRO A 31 16.44 6.64 2.44
CA PRO A 31 16.31 6.73 3.90
C PRO A 31 16.30 5.35 4.55
N SER A 32 17.06 5.18 5.63
CA SER A 32 16.93 3.96 6.45
C SER A 32 15.60 3.98 7.19
N SER A 33 14.96 2.81 7.25
CA SER A 33 13.76 2.59 8.05
C SER A 33 14.00 2.85 9.55
N LEU A 34 15.22 2.69 10.04
CA LEU A 34 15.54 2.90 11.45
C LEU A 34 15.81 4.37 11.83
N LYS A 35 15.88 5.28 10.84
CA LYS A 35 16.20 6.71 11.12
C LYS A 35 15.28 7.34 12.17
N SER A 36 14.00 7.00 12.16
CA SER A 36 13.04 7.49 13.14
C SER A 36 13.04 6.73 14.46
N PHE A 37 13.87 5.69 14.61
CA PHE A 37 13.95 4.78 15.75
C PHE A 37 15.35 4.74 16.39
N ASN A 38 16.08 5.85 16.31
CA ASN A 38 17.44 6.00 16.83
C ASN A 38 18.41 4.90 16.32
N ASN A 39 18.19 4.39 15.10
CA ASN A 39 18.87 3.26 14.48
C ASN A 39 18.78 1.96 15.28
N ASP A 40 17.77 1.80 16.13
CA ASP A 40 17.53 0.62 16.96
C ASP A 40 16.41 -0.25 16.34
N PRO A 41 16.73 -1.44 15.82
CA PRO A 41 15.74 -2.34 15.23
C PRO A 41 14.74 -2.88 16.25
N GLN A 42 15.09 -2.99 17.54
CA GLN A 42 14.18 -3.47 18.58
C GLN A 42 13.03 -2.48 18.80
N GLN A 43 13.30 -1.16 18.75
CA GLN A 43 12.26 -0.15 18.87
C GLN A 43 11.23 -0.22 17.72
N LEU A 44 11.69 -0.47 16.50
CA LEU A 44 10.78 -0.64 15.36
C LEU A 44 10.04 -1.97 15.43
N ALA A 45 10.74 -3.06 15.77
CA ALA A 45 10.15 -4.38 15.92
C ALA A 45 9.03 -4.40 16.98
N ALA A 46 9.18 -3.68 18.10
CA ALA A 46 8.16 -3.57 19.14
C ALA A 46 6.83 -2.96 18.65
N LEU A 47 6.82 -2.25 17.53
CA LEU A 47 5.61 -1.73 16.90
C LEU A 47 4.99 -2.68 15.88
N THR A 48 5.74 -3.66 15.35
CA THR A 48 5.16 -4.58 14.35
C THR A 48 4.10 -5.50 14.95
N GLY A 49 4.25 -5.87 16.22
CA GLY A 49 3.41 -6.89 16.85
C GLY A 49 3.45 -8.19 16.06
N ASN A 50 2.27 -8.72 15.70
CA ASN A 50 2.13 -9.90 14.85
C ASN A 50 1.76 -9.54 13.39
N GLY A 51 1.92 -8.30 12.98
CA GLY A 51 1.48 -7.80 11.69
C GLY A 51 2.52 -6.92 11.01
N ILE A 52 2.05 -6.11 10.07
CA ILE A 52 2.88 -5.18 9.32
C ILE A 52 2.65 -3.77 9.85
N PHE A 53 3.74 -3.07 10.18
CA PHE A 53 3.73 -1.68 10.60
C PHE A 53 4.20 -0.79 9.43
N ILE A 54 3.48 0.31 9.14
CA ILE A 54 3.74 1.19 7.99
C ILE A 54 3.75 2.64 8.45
N TYR A 55 4.73 3.40 8.01
CA TYR A 55 4.83 4.83 8.27
C TYR A 55 5.54 5.56 7.14
N ALA A 56 5.34 6.87 7.04
CA ALA A 56 6.01 7.72 6.08
C ALA A 56 7.14 8.52 6.74
N HIS A 57 8.19 8.77 5.96
CA HIS A 57 9.22 9.73 6.30
C HIS A 57 8.75 11.16 6.03
N PRO A 58 9.34 12.18 6.66
CA PRO A 58 9.16 13.56 6.22
C PRO A 58 9.53 13.70 4.74
N GLN A 59 8.82 14.56 4.03
CA GLN A 59 9.17 14.90 2.65
C GLN A 59 10.59 15.48 2.60
N GLN A 60 11.38 15.05 1.64
CA GLN A 60 12.76 15.51 1.46
C GLN A 60 13.09 15.76 -0.01
N SER A 61 14.05 16.63 -0.27
CA SER A 61 14.62 16.79 -1.60
C SER A 61 15.52 15.59 -1.91
N PHE A 62 15.28 14.96 -3.05
CA PHE A 62 15.95 13.74 -3.45
C PHE A 62 16.36 13.85 -4.93
N GLN A 63 17.54 13.35 -5.27
CA GLN A 63 18.03 13.33 -6.64
C GLN A 63 18.18 11.90 -7.13
N LEU A 64 17.62 11.62 -8.31
CA LEU A 64 17.77 10.34 -8.98
C LEU A 64 18.56 10.49 -10.28
N PRO A 65 19.50 9.59 -10.57
CA PRO A 65 20.29 9.66 -11.79
C PRO A 65 19.47 9.39 -13.06
N THR A 66 18.29 8.77 -12.93
CA THR A 66 17.35 8.54 -14.04
C THR A 66 16.49 9.76 -14.34
N TYR A 67 16.49 10.77 -13.47
CA TYR A 67 15.75 12.02 -13.72
C TYR A 67 16.48 12.83 -14.78
N ARG A 68 15.77 13.25 -15.85
CA ARG A 68 16.34 13.93 -17.01
C ARG A 68 16.92 15.32 -16.73
N SER A 69 16.70 15.87 -15.56
CA SER A 69 17.24 17.16 -15.11
C SER A 69 18.03 16.98 -13.82
N ASN A 70 19.05 17.81 -13.60
CA ASN A 70 19.76 17.89 -12.32
C ASN A 70 18.88 18.46 -11.18
N THR A 71 17.58 18.53 -11.39
CA THR A 71 16.62 19.08 -10.43
C THR A 71 16.34 18.06 -9.33
N LYS A 72 16.43 18.49 -8.10
CA LYS A 72 15.97 17.71 -6.95
C LYS A 72 14.45 17.63 -6.97
N ILE A 73 13.94 16.42 -6.76
CA ILE A 73 12.50 16.12 -6.65
C ILE A 73 12.11 16.05 -5.19
N ALA A 74 10.90 16.50 -4.88
CA ALA A 74 10.32 16.32 -3.55
C ALA A 74 9.77 14.90 -3.44
N ALA A 75 10.44 14.06 -2.66
CA ALA A 75 10.07 12.66 -2.45
C ALA A 75 9.61 12.42 -1.02
N GLN A 76 8.52 11.67 -0.86
CA GLN A 76 8.06 11.18 0.43
C GLN A 76 8.12 9.66 0.46
N PHE A 77 9.15 9.15 1.11
CA PHE A 77 9.33 7.70 1.27
C PHE A 77 8.38 7.13 2.31
N TYR A 78 7.91 5.92 2.06
CA TYR A 78 7.16 5.11 3.02
C TYR A 78 8.00 3.91 3.41
N SER A 79 8.03 3.60 4.69
CA SER A 79 8.62 2.38 5.23
C SER A 79 7.53 1.46 5.75
N ALA A 80 7.72 0.17 5.52
CA ALA A 80 6.97 -0.88 6.20
C ALA A 80 7.94 -1.84 6.88
N ALA A 81 7.49 -2.45 7.98
CA ALA A 81 8.28 -3.34 8.80
C ALA A 81 7.46 -4.57 9.21
N VAL A 82 8.11 -5.73 9.25
CA VAL A 82 7.55 -6.99 9.74
C VAL A 82 8.64 -7.80 10.43
N VAL A 83 8.29 -8.51 11.50
CA VAL A 83 9.18 -9.51 12.12
C VAL A 83 8.81 -10.88 11.55
N VAL A 84 9.81 -11.58 11.04
CA VAL A 84 9.70 -12.95 10.52
C VAL A 84 10.47 -13.94 11.38
N PRO A 85 9.94 -15.16 11.62
CA PRO A 85 10.54 -16.15 12.52
C PRO A 85 11.61 -17.01 11.81
N VAL A 86 12.59 -16.35 11.22
CA VAL A 86 13.75 -16.97 10.57
C VAL A 86 14.98 -16.11 10.82
N ASP A 87 16.17 -16.70 10.76
CA ASP A 87 17.41 -15.97 10.95
C ASP A 87 17.75 -15.02 9.80
N ALA A 88 18.57 -14.02 10.08
CA ALA A 88 18.95 -12.97 9.14
C ALA A 88 19.75 -13.50 7.93
N GLN A 89 20.50 -14.61 8.09
CA GLN A 89 21.26 -15.20 6.98
C GLN A 89 20.31 -15.84 5.96
N TYR A 90 19.23 -16.50 6.43
CA TYR A 90 18.22 -17.06 5.54
C TYR A 90 17.48 -15.98 4.77
N ILE A 91 17.15 -14.85 5.43
CA ILE A 91 16.56 -13.68 4.78
C ILE A 91 17.53 -13.11 3.74
N ALA A 92 18.80 -12.88 4.10
CA ALA A 92 19.82 -12.41 3.19
C ALA A 92 19.94 -13.30 1.95
N LYS A 93 20.03 -14.62 2.12
CA LYS A 93 20.07 -15.59 1.02
C LYS A 93 18.84 -15.49 0.12
N THR A 94 17.64 -15.31 0.70
CA THR A 94 16.41 -15.19 -0.09
C THR A 94 16.35 -13.89 -0.88
N LEU A 95 16.77 -12.77 -0.27
CA LEU A 95 16.65 -11.44 -0.89
C LEU A 95 17.79 -11.13 -1.88
N THR A 96 18.96 -11.77 -1.77
CA THR A 96 20.08 -11.56 -2.69
C THR A 96 19.96 -12.39 -3.98
N HIS A 97 19.09 -13.39 -4.02
CA HIS A 97 18.81 -14.18 -5.23
C HIS A 97 17.70 -13.56 -6.08
N TYR A 98 17.99 -12.50 -6.81
CA TYR A 98 17.00 -11.72 -7.56
C TYR A 98 16.18 -12.55 -8.55
N THR A 99 16.76 -13.59 -9.18
CA THR A 99 16.02 -14.48 -10.07
C THR A 99 14.97 -15.33 -9.34
N HIS A 100 15.12 -15.54 -8.03
CA HIS A 100 14.16 -16.27 -7.21
C HIS A 100 13.02 -15.39 -6.67
N TYR A 101 13.00 -14.10 -6.97
CA TYR A 101 11.90 -13.21 -6.57
C TYR A 101 10.54 -13.66 -7.12
N VAL A 102 10.51 -14.42 -8.21
CA VAL A 102 9.30 -15.07 -8.73
C VAL A 102 8.66 -16.06 -7.75
N ASN A 103 9.44 -16.61 -6.81
CA ASN A 103 8.97 -17.52 -5.76
C ASN A 103 8.60 -16.78 -4.45
N VAL A 104 8.82 -15.48 -4.40
CA VAL A 104 8.54 -14.62 -3.23
C VAL A 104 7.39 -13.68 -3.54
N PHE A 105 7.44 -13.00 -4.69
CA PHE A 105 6.46 -12.00 -5.09
C PHE A 105 5.53 -12.57 -6.17
N PRO A 106 4.27 -12.86 -5.85
CA PRO A 106 3.38 -13.63 -6.73
C PRO A 106 2.99 -12.91 -8.02
N THR A 107 3.22 -11.60 -8.10
CA THR A 107 3.02 -10.81 -9.33
C THR A 107 4.18 -10.92 -10.31
N LEU A 108 5.32 -11.46 -9.92
CA LEU A 108 6.47 -11.66 -10.82
C LEU A 108 6.34 -12.99 -11.54
N LYS A 109 6.47 -12.98 -12.86
CA LYS A 109 6.44 -14.19 -13.72
C LYS A 109 7.81 -14.60 -14.22
N SER A 110 8.71 -13.64 -14.39
CA SER A 110 10.11 -13.93 -14.72
C SER A 110 11.01 -12.86 -14.13
N ALA A 111 12.26 -13.24 -13.90
CA ALA A 111 13.34 -12.37 -13.50
C ALA A 111 14.61 -12.77 -14.28
N LYS A 112 15.23 -11.82 -14.99
CA LYS A 112 16.43 -12.04 -15.77
C LYS A 112 17.48 -11.01 -15.41
N ILE A 113 18.67 -11.44 -15.01
CA ILE A 113 19.81 -10.55 -14.82
C ILE A 113 20.24 -10.05 -16.21
N LEU A 114 20.33 -8.75 -16.36
CA LEU A 114 20.79 -8.07 -17.56
C LEU A 114 22.29 -7.79 -17.49
N GLU A 115 22.75 -7.29 -16.33
CA GLU A 115 24.14 -6.95 -16.08
C GLU A 115 24.46 -7.09 -14.59
N GLN A 116 25.70 -7.45 -14.26
CA GLN A 116 26.17 -7.51 -12.90
C GLN A 116 27.64 -7.09 -12.84
N GLN A 117 27.96 -6.17 -11.93
CA GLN A 117 29.33 -5.74 -11.67
C GLN A 117 29.51 -5.51 -10.15
N GLY A 118 30.33 -6.31 -9.53
CA GLY A 118 30.53 -6.25 -8.06
C GLY A 118 29.21 -6.48 -7.32
N ASN A 119 28.84 -5.51 -6.50
CA ASN A 119 27.61 -5.52 -5.70
C ASN A 119 26.39 -4.88 -6.41
N ILE A 120 26.54 -4.50 -7.67
CA ILE A 120 25.48 -3.89 -8.48
C ILE A 120 24.95 -4.90 -9.48
N THR A 121 23.63 -5.08 -9.50
CA THR A 121 22.96 -6.02 -10.42
C THR A 121 21.75 -5.34 -11.05
N GLN A 122 21.69 -5.33 -12.38
CA GLN A 122 20.51 -4.88 -13.12
C GLN A 122 19.65 -6.09 -13.50
N VAL A 123 18.37 -6.05 -13.17
CA VAL A 123 17.44 -7.16 -13.37
C VAL A 123 16.20 -6.67 -14.10
N LYS A 124 15.80 -7.43 -15.12
CA LYS A 124 14.50 -7.27 -15.78
C LYS A 124 13.51 -8.23 -15.18
N TYR A 125 12.43 -7.68 -14.64
CA TYR A 125 11.29 -8.43 -14.13
C TYR A 125 10.12 -8.33 -15.10
N GLN A 126 9.36 -9.41 -15.27
CA GLN A 126 8.05 -9.37 -15.89
C GLN A 126 7.00 -9.38 -14.78
N VAL A 127 6.29 -8.26 -14.65
CA VAL A 127 5.17 -8.14 -13.72
C VAL A 127 3.88 -8.54 -14.43
N HIS A 128 3.08 -9.37 -13.78
CA HIS A 128 1.76 -9.75 -14.24
C HIS A 128 0.74 -9.53 -13.14
N ILE A 129 -0.16 -8.59 -13.36
CA ILE A 129 -1.29 -8.36 -12.49
C ILE A 129 -2.52 -8.86 -13.24
N PRO A 130 -3.09 -10.01 -12.86
CA PRO A 130 -4.28 -10.54 -13.51
C PRO A 130 -5.44 -9.58 -13.25
N THR A 131 -6.19 -9.28 -14.30
CA THR A 131 -7.45 -8.56 -14.18
C THR A 131 -8.57 -9.46 -14.71
N PRO A 132 -9.82 -9.28 -14.29
CA PRO A 132 -10.92 -10.15 -14.72
C PRO A 132 -11.35 -9.89 -16.16
N ILE A 133 -10.90 -8.81 -16.75
CA ILE A 133 -11.05 -8.55 -18.17
C ILE A 133 -9.72 -8.97 -18.81
N PRO A 134 -9.62 -10.12 -19.49
CA PRO A 134 -8.35 -10.64 -20.02
C PRO A 134 -7.60 -9.66 -20.92
N ILE A 135 -8.32 -8.80 -21.63
CA ILE A 135 -7.77 -7.72 -22.47
C ILE A 135 -7.05 -6.65 -21.66
N LEU A 136 -7.40 -6.51 -20.35
CA LEU A 136 -6.76 -5.57 -19.43
C LEU A 136 -5.70 -6.23 -18.54
N ASN A 137 -5.34 -7.50 -18.78
CA ASN A 137 -4.27 -8.15 -18.06
C ASN A 137 -3.00 -7.30 -18.15
N PHE A 138 -2.58 -6.81 -17.00
CA PHE A 138 -1.41 -5.98 -16.91
C PHE A 138 -0.15 -6.84 -16.97
N LYS A 139 0.55 -6.76 -18.10
CA LYS A 139 1.87 -7.37 -18.28
C LYS A 139 2.84 -6.26 -18.58
N GLU A 140 3.76 -6.02 -17.66
CA GLU A 140 4.77 -5.00 -17.83
C GLU A 140 6.16 -5.57 -17.56
N ASN A 141 7.12 -5.10 -18.34
CA ASN A 141 8.52 -5.30 -18.03
C ASN A 141 8.98 -4.16 -17.14
N VAL A 142 9.67 -4.49 -16.07
CA VAL A 142 10.27 -3.52 -15.16
C VAL A 142 11.75 -3.82 -15.06
N VAL A 143 12.58 -2.81 -15.27
CA VAL A 143 14.04 -2.93 -15.09
C VAL A 143 14.41 -2.19 -13.81
N MET A 144 15.05 -2.90 -12.91
CA MET A 144 15.54 -2.38 -11.65
C MET A 144 17.03 -2.63 -11.50
N GLN A 145 17.74 -1.68 -10.94
CA GLN A 145 19.15 -1.82 -10.55
C GLN A 145 19.24 -1.93 -9.03
N HIS A 146 19.85 -3.00 -8.56
CA HIS A 146 20.02 -3.32 -7.16
C HIS A 146 21.46 -3.09 -6.75
N HIS A 147 21.66 -2.44 -5.60
CA HIS A 147 22.95 -2.25 -4.95
C HIS A 147 22.93 -3.02 -3.63
N LEU A 148 23.67 -4.13 -3.56
CA LEU A 148 23.78 -4.95 -2.37
C LEU A 148 24.79 -4.33 -1.40
N ASN A 149 24.38 -4.18 -0.15
CA ASN A 149 25.23 -3.88 0.99
C ASN A 149 25.11 -5.00 2.05
N ASN A 150 25.86 -4.93 3.16
CA ASN A 150 25.92 -6.00 4.14
C ASN A 150 24.56 -6.55 4.61
N SER A 151 23.60 -5.66 4.92
CA SER A 151 22.27 -6.03 5.42
C SER A 151 21.14 -5.26 4.71
N SER A 152 21.40 -4.82 3.48
CA SER A 152 20.41 -4.08 2.71
C SER A 152 20.61 -4.18 1.20
N ILE A 153 19.54 -3.95 0.46
CA ILE A 153 19.54 -3.81 -0.98
C ILE A 153 18.85 -2.49 -1.32
N SER A 154 19.62 -1.54 -1.86
CA SER A 154 19.04 -0.33 -2.43
C SER A 154 18.68 -0.57 -3.89
N THR A 155 17.51 -0.09 -4.32
CA THR A 155 16.94 -0.35 -5.64
C THR A 155 16.61 0.95 -6.34
N LEU A 156 17.08 1.10 -7.58
CA LEU A 156 16.73 2.18 -8.49
C LEU A 156 15.80 1.65 -9.58
N VAL A 157 14.70 2.34 -9.84
CA VAL A 157 13.86 2.09 -11.02
C VAL A 157 14.56 2.64 -12.25
N VAL A 158 14.84 1.76 -13.22
CA VAL A 158 15.50 2.11 -14.48
C VAL A 158 14.47 2.25 -15.61
N ASP A 159 13.51 1.33 -15.66
CA ASP A 159 12.40 1.34 -16.62
C ASP A 159 11.17 0.69 -15.99
N ALA A 160 10.04 1.39 -15.93
CA ALA A 160 8.80 0.93 -15.33
C ALA A 160 7.61 1.79 -15.78
N PRO A 161 6.36 1.40 -15.46
CA PRO A 161 5.17 2.23 -15.67
C PRO A 161 5.16 3.55 -14.87
N ILE A 162 6.04 3.69 -13.90
CA ILE A 162 6.38 4.95 -13.24
C ILE A 162 7.77 5.41 -13.72
N PRO A 163 7.97 6.70 -14.05
CA PRO A 163 9.22 7.16 -14.64
C PRO A 163 10.39 7.14 -13.66
N TYR A 164 10.10 7.31 -12.38
CA TYR A 164 11.11 7.45 -11.33
C TYR A 164 10.70 6.70 -10.09
N GLY A 165 11.66 6.08 -9.44
CA GLY A 165 11.44 5.42 -8.18
C GLY A 165 12.74 4.92 -7.57
N ALA A 166 12.76 4.84 -6.26
CA ALA A 166 13.85 4.24 -5.50
C ALA A 166 13.32 3.55 -4.25
N GLY A 167 14.03 2.55 -3.79
CA GLY A 167 13.69 1.84 -2.57
C GLY A 167 14.89 1.20 -1.90
N LYS A 168 14.67 0.68 -0.71
CA LYS A 168 15.63 -0.09 0.06
C LYS A 168 14.92 -1.18 0.81
N ILE A 169 15.44 -2.39 0.77
CA ILE A 169 15.09 -3.49 1.66
C ILE A 169 16.23 -3.61 2.67
N GLU A 170 15.89 -3.66 3.97
CA GLU A 170 16.86 -3.84 5.05
C GLU A 170 16.40 -5.04 5.90
N TRP A 171 17.36 -5.77 6.48
CA TRP A 171 17.07 -6.86 7.41
C TRP A 171 18.02 -6.79 8.60
N PHE A 172 17.46 -6.99 9.80
CA PHE A 172 18.15 -6.83 11.06
C PHE A 172 17.90 -8.06 11.92
N ASP A 173 18.98 -8.68 12.39
CA ASP A 173 18.90 -9.78 13.35
C ASP A 173 18.38 -9.25 14.69
N LEU A 174 17.31 -9.86 15.20
CA LEU A 174 16.73 -9.57 16.52
C LEU A 174 17.14 -10.60 17.58
N GLY A 175 17.91 -11.62 17.19
CA GLY A 175 18.16 -12.81 18.00
C GLY A 175 17.00 -13.81 17.96
N ASN A 176 17.18 -14.98 18.62
CA ASN A 176 16.17 -16.02 18.75
C ASN A 176 15.50 -16.44 17.42
N GLN A 177 16.28 -16.53 16.34
CA GLN A 177 15.78 -16.84 14.98
C GLN A 177 14.68 -15.88 14.52
N GLN A 178 14.78 -14.61 14.86
CA GLN A 178 13.87 -13.59 14.41
C GLN A 178 14.62 -12.51 13.65
N THR A 179 14.03 -12.06 12.56
CA THR A 179 14.57 -10.98 11.74
C THR A 179 13.50 -9.91 11.52
N LEU A 180 13.86 -8.66 11.78
CA LEU A 180 13.11 -7.52 11.32
C LEU A 180 13.43 -7.28 9.85
N VAL A 181 12.44 -7.35 8.97
CA VAL A 181 12.58 -7.00 7.56
C VAL A 181 11.81 -5.72 7.31
N THR A 182 12.46 -4.78 6.62
CA THR A 182 11.84 -3.49 6.28
C THR A 182 11.96 -3.20 4.79
N ILE A 183 10.97 -2.50 4.26
CA ILE A 183 10.99 -1.97 2.88
C ILE A 183 10.70 -0.48 2.97
N THR A 184 11.61 0.33 2.45
CA THR A 184 11.45 1.77 2.29
C THR A 184 11.41 2.09 0.81
N GLN A 185 10.38 2.76 0.32
CA GLN A 185 10.29 3.09 -1.10
C GLN A 185 9.50 4.36 -1.39
N TRP A 186 9.78 4.92 -2.55
CA TRP A 186 9.07 6.00 -3.19
C TRP A 186 9.01 5.76 -4.70
N GLY A 187 7.90 6.19 -5.33
CA GLY A 187 7.73 6.18 -6.77
C GLY A 187 6.91 7.38 -7.23
N ASP A 188 7.23 7.91 -8.41
CA ASP A 188 6.54 9.07 -8.97
C ASP A 188 5.18 8.67 -9.57
N LEU A 189 4.12 8.86 -8.79
CA LEU A 189 2.73 8.64 -9.22
C LEU A 189 2.11 9.88 -9.89
N ASN A 190 2.84 11.00 -9.99
CA ASN A 190 2.31 12.20 -10.64
C ASN A 190 2.47 12.15 -12.16
N HIS A 191 3.46 11.40 -12.64
CA HIS A 191 3.75 11.25 -14.06
C HIS A 191 3.70 9.76 -14.49
N PRO A 192 2.56 9.06 -14.34
CA PRO A 192 2.46 7.65 -14.70
C PRO A 192 2.64 7.47 -16.21
N GLN A 193 3.47 6.51 -16.62
CA GLN A 193 3.76 6.21 -18.03
C GLN A 193 2.93 5.02 -18.55
N GLY A 194 2.57 4.09 -17.68
CA GLY A 194 1.77 2.93 -18.06
C GLY A 194 0.31 3.30 -18.35
N PHE A 195 -0.25 2.74 -19.43
CA PHE A 195 -1.63 3.01 -19.84
C PHE A 195 -2.65 2.73 -18.70
N LEU A 196 -2.56 1.57 -18.08
CA LEU A 196 -3.50 1.16 -17.02
C LEU A 196 -3.38 2.04 -15.78
N LEU A 197 -2.15 2.26 -15.29
CA LEU A 197 -1.91 3.10 -14.12
C LEU A 197 -2.39 4.53 -14.36
N SER A 198 -2.11 5.10 -15.54
CA SER A 198 -2.58 6.43 -15.93
C SER A 198 -4.11 6.51 -15.91
N LYS A 199 -4.81 5.51 -16.46
CA LYS A 199 -6.28 5.47 -16.50
C LYS A 199 -6.89 5.34 -15.11
N ILE A 200 -6.32 4.50 -14.24
CA ILE A 200 -6.77 4.37 -12.86
C ILE A 200 -6.60 5.69 -12.11
N LEU A 201 -5.43 6.33 -12.22
CA LEU A 201 -5.15 7.58 -11.50
C LEU A 201 -5.93 8.79 -12.05
N GLN A 202 -6.33 8.76 -13.32
CA GLN A 202 -7.26 9.74 -13.89
C GLN A 202 -8.70 9.53 -13.38
N ALA A 203 -9.13 8.27 -13.30
CA ALA A 203 -10.48 7.92 -12.87
C ALA A 203 -10.70 8.09 -11.37
N ILE A 204 -9.69 7.75 -10.58
CA ILE A 204 -9.70 7.80 -9.10
C ILE A 204 -8.43 8.52 -8.63
N PRO A 205 -8.38 9.86 -8.70
CA PRO A 205 -7.18 10.61 -8.30
C PRO A 205 -6.77 10.35 -6.84
N GLU A 206 -7.74 10.06 -5.97
CA GLU A 206 -7.54 9.73 -4.56
C GLU A 206 -6.71 8.45 -4.37
N ALA A 207 -6.67 7.55 -5.36
CA ALA A 207 -5.84 6.34 -5.30
C ALA A 207 -4.36 6.65 -5.09
N LYS A 208 -3.85 7.80 -5.58
CA LYS A 208 -2.47 8.26 -5.33
C LYS A 208 -2.13 8.32 -3.83
N LEU A 209 -3.11 8.64 -2.99
CA LEU A 209 -2.93 8.76 -1.55
C LEU A 209 -2.73 7.40 -0.87
N GLY A 210 -3.41 6.36 -1.37
CA GLY A 210 -3.39 5.02 -0.78
C GLY A 210 -2.31 4.08 -1.34
N ILE A 211 -1.89 4.27 -2.60
CA ILE A 211 -0.94 3.39 -3.28
C ILE A 211 0.38 3.21 -2.53
N PRO A 212 1.06 4.25 -2.00
CA PRO A 212 2.36 4.06 -1.35
C PRO A 212 2.29 3.12 -0.15
N ALA A 213 1.32 3.29 0.74
CA ALA A 213 1.13 2.41 1.90
C ALA A 213 0.73 0.99 1.45
N SER A 214 -0.18 0.86 0.47
CA SER A 214 -0.66 -0.42 -0.04
C SER A 214 0.46 -1.23 -0.72
N THR A 215 1.34 -0.58 -1.48
CA THR A 215 2.46 -1.26 -2.16
C THR A 215 3.48 -1.80 -1.15
N ASN A 216 3.83 -1.02 -0.12
CA ASN A 216 4.69 -1.49 0.96
C ASN A 216 4.06 -2.67 1.71
N ALA A 217 2.77 -2.59 2.01
CA ALA A 217 2.00 -3.66 2.63
C ALA A 217 2.06 -4.95 1.79
N PHE A 218 1.82 -4.83 0.49
CA PHE A 218 1.81 -5.95 -0.45
C PHE A 218 3.15 -6.69 -0.48
N LEU A 219 4.27 -5.96 -0.54
CA LEU A 219 5.59 -6.57 -0.59
C LEU A 219 5.95 -7.28 0.72
N LEU A 220 5.65 -6.69 1.87
CA LEU A 220 5.92 -7.34 3.16
C LEU A 220 4.95 -8.49 3.45
N GLU A 221 3.71 -8.42 2.98
CA GLU A 221 2.77 -9.56 3.06
C GLU A 221 3.32 -10.76 2.30
N ALA A 222 3.87 -10.56 1.10
CA ALA A 222 4.49 -11.63 0.32
C ALA A 222 5.63 -12.30 1.09
N LEU A 223 6.49 -11.52 1.75
CA LEU A 223 7.55 -12.04 2.61
C LEU A 223 7.00 -12.75 3.85
N GLN A 224 6.00 -12.18 4.52
CA GLN A 224 5.39 -12.78 5.70
C GLN A 224 4.74 -14.13 5.37
N GLN A 225 4.02 -14.23 4.26
CA GLN A 225 3.40 -15.47 3.81
C GLN A 225 4.43 -16.54 3.42
N LYS A 226 5.58 -16.11 2.87
CA LYS A 226 6.68 -17.02 2.54
C LYS A 226 7.27 -17.71 3.77
N PHE A 227 7.32 -17.03 4.92
CA PHE A 227 8.04 -17.54 6.09
C PHE A 227 7.10 -18.09 7.17
N LYS A 228 5.97 -17.49 7.42
CA LYS A 228 4.96 -17.99 8.36
C LYS A 228 3.66 -17.20 8.27
N THR A 229 2.56 -17.90 8.21
CA THR A 229 1.22 -17.29 8.34
C THR A 229 0.87 -17.15 9.83
N PRO A 230 0.60 -15.94 10.34
CA PRO A 230 0.15 -15.74 11.70
C PRO A 230 -1.18 -16.47 11.99
N ARG A 231 -1.42 -16.81 13.27
CA ARG A 231 -2.70 -17.38 13.69
C ARG A 231 -3.83 -16.38 13.49
N SER A 232 -4.95 -16.85 12.95
CA SER A 232 -6.16 -16.05 12.75
C SER A 232 -6.97 -15.97 14.07
N PRO A 233 -7.16 -14.76 14.65
CA PRO A 233 -8.07 -14.61 15.76
C PRO A 233 -9.53 -14.79 15.31
N VAL A 234 -10.41 -15.18 16.23
CA VAL A 234 -11.86 -15.24 15.98
C VAL A 234 -12.51 -14.00 16.61
N LEU A 235 -13.30 -13.28 15.81
CA LEU A 235 -14.00 -12.06 16.20
C LEU A 235 -15.50 -12.21 15.94
N LYS A 236 -16.32 -11.43 16.65
CA LYS A 236 -17.75 -11.26 16.33
C LYS A 236 -17.92 -10.13 15.30
N MET A 237 -19.04 -10.15 14.58
CA MET A 237 -19.43 -9.04 13.69
C MET A 237 -19.44 -7.71 14.47
N GLY A 238 -18.82 -6.66 13.91
CA GLY A 238 -18.65 -5.36 14.57
C GLY A 238 -17.53 -5.30 15.60
N GLN A 239 -16.87 -6.41 15.94
CA GLN A 239 -15.69 -6.43 16.81
C GLN A 239 -14.43 -6.12 15.99
N LEU A 240 -13.52 -5.33 16.54
CA LEU A 240 -12.24 -4.97 15.93
C LEU A 240 -11.10 -5.73 16.61
N PRO A 241 -10.02 -6.06 15.88
CA PRO A 241 -8.82 -6.63 16.49
C PRO A 241 -8.27 -5.71 17.58
N GLU A 242 -7.79 -6.29 18.65
CA GLU A 242 -7.11 -5.54 19.70
C GLU A 242 -5.68 -5.19 19.28
N LEU A 243 -5.24 -4.01 19.67
CA LEU A 243 -3.85 -3.55 19.56
C LEU A 243 -3.55 -2.76 20.83
N HIS A 244 -2.78 -3.38 21.71
CA HIS A 244 -2.38 -2.75 22.95
C HIS A 244 -1.11 -1.95 22.70
N LEU A 245 -1.25 -0.64 22.69
CA LEU A 245 -0.15 0.31 22.59
C LEU A 245 0.03 1.02 23.93
N ASN A 246 1.23 1.01 24.44
CA ASN A 246 1.56 1.80 25.63
C ASN A 246 1.73 3.30 25.28
N SER A 247 1.85 4.16 26.29
CA SER A 247 1.95 5.60 26.10
C SER A 247 3.16 6.02 25.25
N ILE A 248 4.29 5.33 25.37
CA ILE A 248 5.51 5.62 24.59
C ILE A 248 5.26 5.30 23.10
N GLN A 249 4.61 4.17 22.81
CA GLN A 249 4.26 3.79 21.44
C GLN A 249 3.26 4.75 20.80
N ILE A 250 2.24 5.19 21.56
CA ILE A 250 1.29 6.21 21.09
C ILE A 250 1.99 7.53 20.81
N GLN A 251 2.88 8.00 21.68
CA GLN A 251 3.68 9.20 21.45
C GLN A 251 4.54 9.07 20.20
N LYS A 252 5.17 7.90 19.99
CA LYS A 252 5.98 7.62 18.80
C LYS A 252 5.15 7.66 17.52
N ILE A 253 3.98 7.03 17.51
CA ILE A 253 3.02 7.04 16.38
C ILE A 253 2.57 8.47 16.09
N THR A 254 2.22 9.22 17.13
CA THR A 254 1.83 10.64 17.01
C THR A 254 2.94 11.47 16.38
N ALA A 255 4.18 11.33 16.86
CA ALA A 255 5.33 12.04 16.33
C ALA A 255 5.66 11.67 14.87
N LEU A 256 5.55 10.38 14.50
CA LEU A 256 5.73 9.92 13.11
C LEU A 256 4.68 10.55 12.19
N SER A 257 3.40 10.49 12.58
CA SER A 257 2.31 11.07 11.78
C SER A 257 2.40 12.61 11.71
N GLN A 258 2.78 13.27 12.79
CA GLN A 258 2.95 14.72 12.84
C GLN A 258 4.08 15.19 11.93
N ARG A 259 5.24 14.52 11.96
CA ARG A 259 6.41 14.90 11.16
C ARG A 259 6.23 14.63 9.66
N SER A 260 5.65 13.47 9.33
CA SER A 260 5.44 13.08 7.94
C SER A 260 4.18 13.68 7.31
N GLN A 261 3.23 14.16 8.13
CA GLN A 261 1.90 14.59 7.72
C GLN A 261 1.08 13.46 7.07
N GLN A 262 1.48 12.19 7.30
CA GLN A 262 0.87 10.99 6.75
C GLN A 262 0.40 10.07 7.88
N PRO A 263 -0.57 9.18 7.63
CA PRO A 263 -0.98 8.21 8.62
C PRO A 263 0.11 7.16 8.88
N VAL A 264 0.14 6.69 10.12
CA VAL A 264 0.87 5.49 10.54
C VAL A 264 -0.10 4.34 10.60
N SER A 265 0.22 3.20 10.00
CA SER A 265 -0.73 2.12 9.81
C SER A 265 -0.21 0.77 10.28
N PHE A 266 -1.15 -0.07 10.71
CA PHE A 266 -0.94 -1.45 11.10
C PHE A 266 -1.82 -2.35 10.23
N ILE A 267 -1.29 -3.46 9.76
CA ILE A 267 -2.08 -4.53 9.14
C ILE A 267 -2.02 -5.73 10.07
N PHE A 268 -3.18 -6.18 10.49
CA PHE A 268 -3.32 -7.32 11.39
C PHE A 268 -3.25 -8.64 10.62
N PRO A 269 -2.96 -9.75 11.30
CA PRO A 269 -3.23 -11.08 10.76
C PRO A 269 -4.69 -11.20 10.32
N THR A 270 -4.96 -12.10 9.35
CA THR A 270 -6.33 -12.41 8.95
C THR A 270 -7.15 -12.84 10.16
N ALA A 271 -8.33 -12.26 10.35
CA ALA A 271 -9.27 -12.64 11.40
C ALA A 271 -10.43 -13.44 10.81
N LYS A 272 -10.91 -14.45 11.54
CA LYS A 272 -12.16 -15.15 11.26
C LYS A 272 -13.29 -14.41 11.96
N VAL A 273 -14.19 -13.80 11.20
CA VAL A 273 -15.33 -13.04 11.77
C VAL A 273 -16.59 -13.88 11.69
N SER A 274 -17.27 -14.02 12.82
CA SER A 274 -18.54 -14.77 12.91
C SER A 274 -19.71 -13.90 12.47
N TYR A 275 -20.38 -14.33 11.41
CA TYR A 275 -21.65 -13.80 10.89
C TYR A 275 -22.76 -14.82 11.09
N SER A 276 -24.01 -14.42 10.85
CA SER A 276 -25.18 -15.32 10.98
C SER A 276 -25.13 -16.54 10.05
N HIS A 277 -24.41 -16.44 8.94
CA HIS A 277 -24.28 -17.53 7.94
C HIS A 277 -22.95 -18.29 8.03
N GLY A 278 -22.10 -18.00 9.04
CA GLY A 278 -20.83 -18.67 9.24
C GLY A 278 -19.63 -17.76 9.47
N LEU A 279 -18.43 -18.31 9.32
CA LEU A 279 -17.17 -17.59 9.50
C LEU A 279 -16.65 -17.02 8.18
N GLU A 280 -16.24 -15.76 8.20
CA GLU A 280 -15.62 -15.08 7.08
C GLU A 280 -14.22 -14.58 7.43
N ASN A 281 -13.28 -14.76 6.52
CA ASN A 281 -11.93 -14.23 6.67
C ASN A 281 -11.90 -12.75 6.31
N LEU A 282 -11.49 -11.89 7.26
CA LEU A 282 -11.30 -10.46 7.05
C LEU A 282 -9.89 -10.05 7.42
N ARG A 283 -9.31 -9.16 6.61
CA ARG A 283 -8.01 -8.56 6.85
C ARG A 283 -8.19 -7.13 7.31
N PHE A 284 -7.87 -6.87 8.57
CA PHE A 284 -8.01 -5.55 9.17
C PHE A 284 -6.76 -4.71 8.96
N SER A 285 -6.96 -3.40 8.79
CA SER A 285 -5.93 -2.39 9.01
C SER A 285 -6.39 -1.38 10.04
N ARG A 286 -5.44 -0.74 10.71
CA ARG A 286 -5.65 0.39 11.62
C ARG A 286 -4.67 1.49 11.30
N SER A 287 -5.18 2.68 11.04
CA SER A 287 -4.38 3.85 10.70
C SER A 287 -4.55 4.94 11.75
N TYR A 288 -3.49 5.64 12.06
CA TYR A 288 -3.44 6.74 13.00
C TYR A 288 -2.96 8.00 12.29
N GLN A 289 -3.76 9.06 12.34
CA GLN A 289 -3.42 10.36 11.75
C GLN A 289 -3.49 11.46 12.78
N TYR A 290 -2.40 12.23 12.91
CA TYR A 290 -2.37 13.38 13.79
C TYR A 290 -3.03 14.61 13.14
N PHE A 291 -3.83 15.33 13.94
CA PHE A 291 -4.45 16.62 13.67
C PHE A 291 -4.12 17.60 14.78
N ALA A 292 -3.84 18.86 14.43
CA ALA A 292 -3.59 19.93 15.41
C ALA A 292 -4.88 20.41 16.10
N GLN A 293 -6.06 20.02 15.60
CA GLN A 293 -7.37 20.41 16.12
C GLN A 293 -7.72 19.62 17.38
N ALA A 294 -8.44 20.25 18.28
CA ALA A 294 -8.98 19.61 19.48
C ALA A 294 -10.02 18.51 19.11
N PRO A 295 -10.20 17.49 19.95
CA PRO A 295 -11.14 16.40 19.66
C PRO A 295 -12.57 16.87 19.36
N GLN A 296 -13.03 17.89 20.04
CA GLN A 296 -14.38 18.46 19.87
C GLN A 296 -14.59 19.01 18.44
N GLN A 297 -13.56 19.62 17.84
CA GLN A 297 -13.61 20.11 16.47
C GLN A 297 -13.59 18.98 15.43
N MET A 298 -13.09 17.81 15.83
CA MET A 298 -12.97 16.64 14.98
C MET A 298 -14.21 15.70 15.02
N GLN A 299 -15.11 15.88 16.00
CA GLN A 299 -16.28 15.00 16.20
C GLN A 299 -17.15 14.83 14.95
N ARG A 300 -17.34 15.92 14.18
CA ARG A 300 -18.14 15.87 12.93
C ARG A 300 -17.64 14.81 11.94
N TRP A 301 -16.36 14.44 11.97
CA TRP A 301 -15.78 13.46 11.07
C TRP A 301 -16.10 12.02 11.45
N LEU A 302 -16.63 11.78 12.64
CA LEU A 302 -17.14 10.48 13.06
C LEU A 302 -18.55 10.22 12.51
N GLU A 303 -19.24 11.25 12.04
CA GLU A 303 -20.60 11.13 11.52
C GLU A 303 -20.62 10.53 10.10
N PRO A 304 -21.60 9.69 9.74
CA PRO A 304 -21.72 9.10 8.41
C PRO A 304 -21.80 10.14 7.30
N THR A 305 -22.37 11.32 7.59
CA THR A 305 -22.47 12.44 6.63
C THR A 305 -21.11 12.95 6.15
N SER A 306 -20.08 12.77 6.97
CA SER A 306 -18.71 13.19 6.62
C SER A 306 -18.19 12.48 5.37
N PHE A 307 -18.58 11.22 5.14
CA PHE A 307 -18.14 10.48 3.96
C PHE A 307 -18.60 11.13 2.65
N GLN A 308 -19.82 11.68 2.62
CA GLN A 308 -20.32 12.40 1.43
C GLN A 308 -19.52 13.69 1.18
N VAL A 309 -19.12 14.39 2.24
CA VAL A 309 -18.26 15.58 2.15
C VAL A 309 -16.87 15.21 1.63
N LEU A 310 -16.31 14.09 2.09
CA LEU A 310 -14.96 13.64 1.71
C LEU A 310 -14.91 13.04 0.30
N PHE A 311 -16.01 12.40 -0.16
CA PHE A 311 -16.09 11.69 -1.43
C PHE A 311 -17.29 12.14 -2.29
N PRO A 312 -17.46 13.46 -2.59
CA PRO A 312 -18.64 13.97 -3.29
C PRO A 312 -18.77 13.46 -4.73
N ARG A 313 -17.65 13.06 -5.34
CA ARG A 313 -17.66 12.50 -6.70
C ARG A 313 -18.14 11.07 -6.72
N GLN A 314 -17.86 10.28 -5.70
CA GLN A 314 -18.15 8.87 -5.60
C GLN A 314 -19.53 8.63 -4.95
N ILE A 315 -19.87 9.31 -3.86
CA ILE A 315 -21.13 9.15 -3.12
C ILE A 315 -22.22 10.02 -3.78
N LYS A 316 -23.09 9.37 -4.56
CA LYS A 316 -24.16 10.04 -5.32
C LYS A 316 -25.38 10.33 -4.49
N LYS A 317 -25.70 9.45 -3.52
CA LYS A 317 -26.82 9.60 -2.62
C LYS A 317 -26.49 8.94 -1.28
N MET A 318 -27.00 9.52 -0.23
CA MET A 318 -26.95 8.97 1.11
C MET A 318 -28.30 9.15 1.80
N ASN A 319 -28.78 8.11 2.47
CA ASN A 319 -29.96 8.16 3.32
C ASN A 319 -29.57 7.70 4.73
N ILE A 320 -30.06 8.40 5.74
CA ILE A 320 -29.82 8.05 7.14
C ILE A 320 -31.14 7.68 7.80
N GLN A 321 -31.15 6.56 8.52
CA GLN A 321 -32.23 6.12 9.36
C GLN A 321 -31.72 5.98 10.80
N LYS A 322 -32.19 6.82 11.71
CA LYS A 322 -31.89 6.75 13.13
C LYS A 322 -32.81 5.76 13.83
N PHE A 323 -32.27 4.95 14.73
CA PHE A 323 -33.03 4.02 15.59
C PHE A 323 -33.12 4.56 17.02
N ASP A 324 -32.01 5.10 17.52
CA ASP A 324 -31.91 5.72 18.85
C ASP A 324 -30.80 6.80 18.85
N ALA A 325 -30.41 7.30 20.02
CA ALA A 325 -29.39 8.32 20.16
C ALA A 325 -27.99 7.89 19.66
N ASN A 326 -27.70 6.60 19.72
CA ASN A 326 -26.36 6.05 19.47
C ASN A 326 -26.30 5.16 18.22
N THR A 327 -27.46 4.75 17.68
CA THR A 327 -27.52 3.77 16.58
C THR A 327 -28.23 4.37 15.37
N LEU A 328 -27.56 4.29 14.22
CA LEU A 328 -28.15 4.69 12.95
C LEU A 328 -27.67 3.81 11.80
N ASP A 329 -28.47 3.69 10.77
CA ASP A 329 -28.11 3.11 9.49
C ASP A 329 -27.87 4.21 8.47
N ALA A 330 -26.78 4.10 7.71
CA ALA A 330 -26.48 4.94 6.57
C ALA A 330 -26.41 4.10 5.28
N ASP A 331 -27.25 4.43 4.33
CA ASP A 331 -27.33 3.78 3.01
C ASP A 331 -26.61 4.67 1.98
N TYR A 332 -25.55 4.17 1.37
CA TYR A 332 -24.72 4.87 0.42
C TYR A 332 -24.90 4.30 -0.98
N LYS A 333 -25.22 5.17 -1.95
CA LYS A 333 -25.16 4.86 -3.37
C LYS A 333 -23.89 5.43 -3.97
N ILE A 334 -23.03 4.55 -4.42
CA ILE A 334 -21.69 4.85 -4.92
C ILE A 334 -21.69 4.73 -6.46
N SER A 335 -20.90 5.56 -7.10
CA SER A 335 -20.55 5.38 -8.50
C SER A 335 -19.07 5.70 -8.70
N VAL A 336 -18.31 4.72 -9.17
CA VAL A 336 -16.89 4.89 -9.52
C VAL A 336 -16.76 4.84 -11.03
N GLY A 337 -16.25 5.92 -11.62
CA GLY A 337 -15.99 5.99 -13.07
C GLY A 337 -14.61 5.42 -13.40
N LEU A 338 -14.55 4.54 -14.41
CA LEU A 338 -13.30 4.10 -15.05
C LEU A 338 -13.34 4.47 -16.53
N GLY A 339 -13.04 5.72 -16.83
CA GLY A 339 -13.18 6.28 -18.19
C GLY A 339 -14.64 6.35 -18.61
N VAL A 340 -15.02 5.56 -19.61
CA VAL A 340 -16.41 5.49 -20.12
C VAL A 340 -17.31 4.55 -19.31
N ILE A 341 -16.77 3.79 -18.39
CA ILE A 341 -17.51 2.80 -17.59
C ILE A 341 -17.77 3.38 -16.21
N ASN A 342 -19.04 3.43 -15.80
CA ASN A 342 -19.44 3.73 -14.43
C ASN A 342 -19.83 2.44 -13.72
N ILE A 343 -19.29 2.26 -12.50
CA ILE A 343 -19.55 1.12 -11.63
C ILE A 343 -20.44 1.60 -10.50
N PRO A 344 -21.76 1.43 -10.60
CA PRO A 344 -22.65 1.67 -9.48
C PRO A 344 -22.58 0.50 -8.51
N PHE A 345 -22.60 0.79 -7.22
CA PHE A 345 -22.84 -0.17 -6.15
C PHE A 345 -23.39 0.55 -4.94
N ASP A 346 -24.01 -0.20 -4.05
CA ASP A 346 -24.49 0.32 -2.79
C ASP A 346 -23.99 -0.50 -1.60
N PHE A 347 -24.03 0.12 -0.44
CA PHE A 347 -23.86 -0.57 0.83
C PHE A 347 -24.54 0.19 1.93
N LYS A 348 -25.06 -0.57 2.90
CA LYS A 348 -25.71 -0.04 4.09
C LYS A 348 -24.87 -0.38 5.30
N LEU A 349 -24.45 0.65 6.03
CA LEU A 349 -23.67 0.50 7.27
C LEU A 349 -24.52 0.87 8.47
N ARG A 350 -24.45 0.05 9.52
CA ARG A 350 -24.93 0.40 10.85
C ARG A 350 -23.79 1.02 11.63
N PHE A 351 -24.03 2.22 12.15
CA PHE A 351 -23.14 2.94 13.03
C PHE A 351 -23.65 2.85 14.46
N ASN A 352 -22.71 2.54 15.38
CA ASN A 352 -22.92 2.55 16.82
C ASN A 352 -21.93 3.52 17.44
N HIS A 353 -22.42 4.60 18.02
CA HIS A 353 -21.61 5.57 18.74
C HIS A 353 -21.49 5.14 20.19
N SER A 354 -20.28 4.80 20.63
CA SER A 354 -20.04 4.46 22.04
C SER A 354 -19.98 5.72 22.93
N ASN A 355 -19.55 6.82 22.34
CA ASN A 355 -19.50 8.18 22.91
C ASN A 355 -19.23 9.18 21.78
N ASN A 356 -19.10 10.47 22.12
CA ASN A 356 -18.83 11.54 21.15
C ASN A 356 -17.43 11.48 20.49
N LEU A 357 -16.57 10.58 20.95
CA LEU A 357 -15.18 10.44 20.46
C LEU A 357 -14.93 9.12 19.72
N ALA A 358 -15.93 8.25 19.64
CA ALA A 358 -15.75 6.96 18.98
C ALA A 358 -17.04 6.41 18.38
N ASN A 359 -16.92 5.79 17.23
CA ASN A 359 -17.95 4.98 16.60
C ASN A 359 -17.42 3.61 16.19
N ARG A 360 -18.34 2.69 15.95
CA ARG A 360 -18.12 1.44 15.23
C ARG A 360 -19.15 1.31 14.13
N PHE A 361 -18.79 0.65 13.04
CA PHE A 361 -19.72 0.39 11.97
C PHE A 361 -19.52 -1.00 11.36
N TYR A 362 -20.60 -1.55 10.82
CA TYR A 362 -20.56 -2.80 10.07
C TYR A 362 -21.69 -2.83 9.03
N ALA A 363 -21.45 -3.61 7.96
CA ALA A 363 -22.42 -3.73 6.88
C ALA A 363 -23.67 -4.50 7.34
N VAL A 364 -24.85 -3.96 7.01
CA VAL A 364 -26.16 -4.58 7.24
C VAL A 364 -26.94 -4.80 5.95
N GLY A 365 -26.40 -4.40 4.80
CA GLY A 365 -27.04 -4.61 3.50
C GLY A 365 -26.21 -4.07 2.33
N GLY A 366 -26.74 -4.25 1.14
CA GLY A 366 -26.16 -3.80 -0.13
C GLY A 366 -25.17 -4.79 -0.77
N ASP A 367 -24.42 -4.30 -1.75
CA ASP A 367 -23.49 -5.07 -2.55
C ASP A 367 -22.20 -5.46 -1.81
N LEU A 368 -21.84 -4.75 -0.75
CA LEU A 368 -20.65 -5.00 0.07
C LEU A 368 -21.05 -5.44 1.49
N LYS A 369 -21.26 -6.73 1.65
CA LYS A 369 -21.83 -7.32 2.89
C LYS A 369 -20.83 -7.47 4.05
N PHE A 370 -19.53 -7.44 3.74
CA PHE A 370 -18.48 -7.74 4.72
C PHE A 370 -17.57 -6.52 4.91
N ILE A 371 -18.18 -5.42 5.33
CA ILE A 371 -17.46 -4.22 5.79
C ILE A 371 -17.67 -4.12 7.29
N GLN A 372 -16.61 -3.92 8.03
CA GLN A 372 -16.70 -3.46 9.41
C GLN A 372 -15.50 -2.62 9.79
N GLY A 373 -15.71 -1.73 10.74
CA GLY A 373 -14.69 -0.80 11.16
C GLY A 373 -15.11 0.06 12.34
N GLY A 374 -14.36 1.12 12.56
CA GLY A 374 -14.64 2.14 13.55
C GLY A 374 -13.60 3.25 13.50
N MET A 375 -13.97 4.38 14.06
CA MET A 375 -13.13 5.54 14.22
C MET A 375 -13.09 5.96 15.67
N GLN A 376 -11.96 6.48 16.13
CA GLN A 376 -11.78 6.99 17.47
C GLN A 376 -10.88 8.23 17.47
N LEU A 377 -11.28 9.25 18.20
CA LEU A 377 -10.50 10.44 18.48
C LEU A 377 -9.80 10.26 19.81
N ILE A 378 -8.47 10.20 19.79
CA ILE A 378 -7.63 10.04 20.97
C ILE A 378 -7.02 11.42 21.28
N PRO A 379 -7.42 12.07 22.40
CA PRO A 379 -6.85 13.36 22.77
C PRO A 379 -5.33 13.29 22.93
N GLN A 380 -4.63 14.27 22.43
CA GLN A 380 -3.20 14.47 22.59
C GLN A 380 -2.95 15.82 23.24
N HIS A 381 -1.77 16.03 23.82
CA HIS A 381 -1.43 17.31 24.47
C HIS A 381 -1.63 18.54 23.55
N SER A 382 -1.32 18.40 22.25
CA SER A 382 -1.39 19.49 21.27
C SER A 382 -2.32 19.19 20.08
N GLY A 383 -3.37 18.39 20.28
CA GLY A 383 -4.31 18.07 19.20
C GLY A 383 -5.01 16.73 19.39
N THR A 384 -5.25 16.04 18.28
CA THR A 384 -5.99 14.77 18.24
C THR A 384 -5.27 13.75 17.38
N LEU A 385 -5.18 12.52 17.86
CA LEU A 385 -4.80 11.37 17.07
C LEU A 385 -6.08 10.64 16.64
N LEU A 386 -6.44 10.74 15.36
CA LEU A 386 -7.56 9.99 14.80
C LEU A 386 -7.10 8.56 14.50
N GLN A 387 -7.78 7.58 15.08
CA GLN A 387 -7.66 6.17 14.76
C GLN A 387 -8.79 5.77 13.81
N ILE A 388 -8.45 5.11 12.71
CA ILE A 388 -9.39 4.49 11.77
C ILE A 388 -9.05 3.01 11.69
N SER A 389 -10.02 2.14 11.97
CA SER A 389 -9.86 0.69 11.80
C SER A 389 -10.92 0.19 10.83
N SER A 390 -10.53 -0.63 9.86
CA SER A 390 -11.51 -1.24 8.95
C SER A 390 -11.03 -2.56 8.39
N ALA A 391 -11.99 -3.34 7.91
CA ALA A 391 -11.79 -4.48 7.04
C ALA A 391 -12.92 -4.51 6.01
N MET A 392 -12.62 -4.98 4.80
CA MET A 392 -13.60 -5.21 3.76
C MET A 392 -13.26 -6.49 2.99
N LYS A 393 -14.25 -7.36 2.79
CA LYS A 393 -14.14 -8.51 1.91
C LYS A 393 -15.09 -8.34 0.73
N ILE A 394 -14.54 -8.49 -0.47
CA ILE A 394 -15.32 -8.51 -1.71
C ILE A 394 -15.83 -9.94 -1.93
N HIS A 395 -17.13 -10.15 -1.86
CA HIS A 395 -17.75 -11.48 -1.99
C HIS A 395 -18.18 -11.77 -3.44
N ASP A 396 -18.66 -13.00 -3.69
CA ASP A 396 -18.99 -13.49 -5.07
C ASP A 396 -20.15 -12.75 -5.73
N LYS A 397 -21.03 -12.11 -4.95
CA LYS A 397 -22.19 -11.35 -5.44
C LYS A 397 -21.90 -9.85 -5.58
N ALA A 398 -20.70 -9.38 -5.23
CA ALA A 398 -20.31 -7.99 -5.46
C ALA A 398 -20.29 -7.67 -6.97
N PRO A 399 -20.45 -6.40 -7.37
CA PRO A 399 -20.34 -5.99 -8.76
C PRO A 399 -19.09 -6.51 -9.44
N PHE A 400 -19.22 -6.90 -10.72
CA PHE A 400 -18.18 -7.61 -11.50
C PHE A 400 -16.80 -6.94 -11.39
N LEU A 401 -16.72 -5.61 -11.51
CA LEU A 401 -15.44 -4.91 -11.45
C LEU A 401 -14.82 -4.86 -10.04
N LEU A 402 -15.62 -4.89 -8.98
CA LEU A 402 -15.10 -5.06 -7.62
C LEU A 402 -14.59 -6.49 -7.43
N ARG A 403 -15.33 -7.50 -7.91
CA ARG A 403 -14.86 -8.90 -7.90
C ARG A 403 -13.54 -9.08 -8.63
N ALA A 404 -13.30 -8.22 -9.59
CA ALA A 404 -12.08 -8.10 -10.33
C ALA A 404 -10.83 -7.95 -9.47
N MET A 405 -10.94 -7.17 -8.42
CA MET A 405 -9.83 -6.96 -7.50
C MET A 405 -9.41 -8.25 -6.77
N ARG A 406 -10.26 -9.27 -6.72
CA ARG A 406 -9.95 -10.56 -6.11
C ARG A 406 -8.89 -11.36 -6.86
N SER A 407 -8.63 -11.04 -8.10
CA SER A 407 -7.53 -11.64 -8.86
C SER A 407 -6.15 -11.15 -8.41
N LEU A 408 -6.08 -10.03 -7.67
CA LEU A 408 -4.84 -9.54 -7.09
C LEU A 408 -4.46 -10.41 -5.90
N PRO A 409 -3.22 -10.87 -5.81
CA PRO A 409 -2.72 -11.48 -4.58
C PRO A 409 -2.92 -10.55 -3.39
N TYR A 410 -3.25 -11.10 -2.24
CA TYR A 410 -3.46 -10.34 -1.00
C TYR A 410 -4.49 -9.19 -1.10
N HIS A 411 -5.44 -9.30 -2.05
CA HIS A 411 -6.48 -8.29 -2.28
C HIS A 411 -7.30 -7.96 -1.02
N GLU A 412 -7.38 -8.86 -0.06
CA GLU A 412 -8.20 -8.70 1.16
C GLU A 412 -7.71 -7.56 2.07
N MET A 413 -6.40 -7.23 2.04
CA MET A 413 -5.87 -6.14 2.86
C MET A 413 -5.90 -4.78 2.14
N LEU A 414 -5.86 -4.76 0.79
CA LEU A 414 -5.71 -3.53 0.02
C LEU A 414 -6.83 -2.52 0.23
N PRO A 415 -8.14 -2.94 0.27
CA PRO A 415 -9.23 -2.00 0.52
C PRO A 415 -9.14 -1.34 1.90
N ALA A 416 -8.72 -2.10 2.92
CA ALA A 416 -8.62 -1.58 4.29
C ALA A 416 -7.46 -0.59 4.43
N ILE A 417 -6.23 -0.96 4.02
CA ILE A 417 -5.07 -0.06 4.15
C ILE A 417 -5.18 1.15 3.23
N GLY A 418 -5.56 0.95 1.97
CA GLY A 418 -5.76 2.04 1.02
C GLY A 418 -6.91 2.95 1.44
N GLY A 419 -8.05 2.38 1.81
CA GLY A 419 -9.24 3.14 2.26
C GLY A 419 -8.99 3.97 3.51
N ASN A 420 -8.39 3.39 4.55
CA ASN A 420 -8.06 4.13 5.78
C ASN A 420 -7.07 5.26 5.51
N THR A 421 -6.05 5.02 4.66
CA THR A 421 -5.07 6.06 4.28
C THR A 421 -5.73 7.20 3.53
N VAL A 422 -6.54 6.88 2.51
CA VAL A 422 -7.27 7.88 1.73
C VAL A 422 -8.22 8.68 2.61
N LEU A 423 -9.00 8.00 3.47
CA LEU A 423 -9.95 8.66 4.38
C LEU A 423 -9.24 9.64 5.31
N ALA A 424 -8.15 9.21 5.97
CA ALA A 424 -7.36 10.05 6.86
C ALA A 424 -6.80 11.29 6.17
N LEU A 425 -6.26 11.12 4.96
CA LEU A 425 -5.66 12.21 4.20
C LEU A 425 -6.69 13.17 3.60
N LYS A 426 -7.85 12.66 3.17
CA LYS A 426 -8.97 13.51 2.74
C LYS A 426 -9.51 14.35 3.90
N MET A 427 -9.68 13.76 5.09
CA MET A 427 -10.03 14.54 6.29
C MET A 427 -8.98 15.63 6.57
N LYS A 428 -7.70 15.29 6.44
CA LYS A 428 -6.63 16.25 6.68
C LYS A 428 -6.62 17.41 5.68
N GLN A 429 -6.97 17.17 4.43
CA GLN A 429 -7.13 18.22 3.43
C GLN A 429 -8.25 19.17 3.82
N GLN A 430 -9.42 18.63 4.21
CA GLN A 430 -10.60 19.41 4.61
C GLN A 430 -10.42 20.19 5.94
N VAL A 431 -9.58 19.72 6.83
CA VAL A 431 -9.31 20.37 8.12
C VAL A 431 -8.29 21.51 7.98
N LYS A 432 -7.49 21.51 6.90
CA LYS A 432 -6.54 22.60 6.60
C LYS A 432 -7.18 23.81 5.91
N GLU A 433 -8.35 23.57 5.27
CA GLU A 433 -9.19 24.62 4.69
C GLU A 433 -10.10 25.24 5.76
#